data_a7e2894f9497bb323f0d9f0fab41b0f3
#
_entry.id   a7e2894f9497bb323f0d9f0fab41b0f3
#
_cell.length_a   1.000
_cell.length_b   1.000
_cell.length_c   1.000
_cell.angle_alpha   90.00
_cell.angle_beta   90.00
_cell.angle_gamma   90.00
#
_symmetry.space_group_name_H-M   'P 1'
#
loop_
_entity.id
_entity.type
_entity.pdbx_description
1 polymer ?
#
loop_
_entity_poly.entity_id
_entity_poly.type
_entity_poly.pdbx_seq_one_letter_code
_entity_poly.pdbx_strand_id
1 'polypeptide(L)'
;DKAVARIRQAIENYEQILVYGDYDADGMTSASIVKEALEMMGAEARVYLPNRFTDGYGPNESVYKYFIEQEGISLIVTVDNGVAGNEAIAYAQEQGVDVIVTDHHSMPAQLPDAYAIVHPEHPDADYPFKYLAGCGVAFKLATALLETIPTEMLDLVAKIGRAHV
;
A
#
# COMPACT_ATOMS: atom_id res chain seq x y z
N ASP A 1 -2.53 -12.48 -9.72
CA ASP A 1 -2.54 -11.08 -9.34
C ASP A 1 -1.11 -10.51 -9.40
N LYS A 2 -0.96 -9.44 -10.16
CA LYS A 2 0.35 -8.82 -10.44
C LYS A 2 1.01 -8.26 -9.17
N ALA A 3 0.22 -7.65 -8.30
CA ALA A 3 0.72 -7.09 -7.05
C ALA A 3 1.25 -8.20 -6.13
N VAL A 4 0.50 -9.26 -5.95
CA VAL A 4 0.88 -10.39 -5.11
C VAL A 4 2.16 -11.05 -5.63
N ALA A 5 2.24 -11.26 -6.93
CA ALA A 5 3.43 -11.88 -7.55
C ALA A 5 4.68 -11.03 -7.32
N ARG A 6 4.56 -9.71 -7.46
CA ARG A 6 5.71 -8.81 -7.24
C ARG A 6 6.17 -8.81 -5.79
N ILE A 7 5.22 -8.79 -4.86
CA ILE A 7 5.55 -8.82 -3.43
C ILE A 7 6.23 -10.14 -3.06
N ARG A 8 5.71 -11.26 -3.58
CA ARG A 8 6.35 -12.56 -3.34
C ARG A 8 7.77 -12.62 -3.89
N GLN A 9 7.98 -12.05 -5.07
CA GLN A 9 9.31 -11.95 -5.66
C GLN A 9 10.26 -11.16 -4.76
N ALA A 10 9.79 -10.04 -4.21
CA ALA A 10 10.59 -9.22 -3.30
C ALA A 10 10.98 -10.01 -2.04
N ILE A 11 10.05 -10.78 -1.48
CA ILE A 11 10.32 -11.59 -0.29
C ILE A 11 11.34 -12.67 -0.61
N GLU A 12 11.20 -13.36 -1.73
CA GLU A 12 12.13 -14.40 -2.16
C GLU A 12 13.54 -13.85 -2.40
N ASN A 13 13.64 -12.62 -2.87
CA ASN A 13 14.92 -11.96 -3.17
C ASN A 13 15.46 -11.14 -2.01
N TYR A 14 14.83 -11.20 -0.84
CA TYR A 14 15.22 -10.43 0.36
C TYR A 14 15.28 -8.93 0.13
N GLU A 15 14.37 -8.42 -0.71
CA GLU A 15 14.30 -6.99 -0.99
C GLU A 15 13.74 -6.22 0.22
N GLN A 16 14.22 -4.99 0.40
CA GLN A 16 13.69 -4.11 1.44
C GLN A 16 12.39 -3.48 0.96
N ILE A 17 11.34 -3.60 1.74
CA ILE A 17 10.01 -3.15 1.40
C ILE A 17 9.61 -1.98 2.30
N LEU A 18 9.12 -0.90 1.70
CA LEU A 18 8.54 0.23 2.42
C LEU A 18 7.02 0.17 2.31
N VAL A 19 6.34 0.15 3.45
CA VAL A 19 4.89 0.33 3.52
C VAL A 19 4.65 1.81 3.81
N TYR A 20 4.14 2.53 2.83
CA TYR A 20 3.90 3.98 2.91
C TYR A 20 2.42 4.21 3.18
N GLY A 21 2.10 4.59 4.39
CA GLY A 21 0.72 4.75 4.85
C GLY A 21 0.24 6.20 4.86
N ASP A 22 -0.74 6.44 5.69
CA ASP A 22 -1.30 7.76 5.91
C ASP A 22 -1.39 8.02 7.42
N TYR A 23 -1.55 9.26 7.79
CA TYR A 23 -1.52 9.67 9.21
C TYR A 23 -2.85 9.47 9.93
N ASP A 24 -3.97 9.23 9.23
CA ASP A 24 -5.25 9.01 9.88
C ASP A 24 -5.41 7.55 10.37
N ALA A 25 -6.52 7.28 11.07
CA ALA A 25 -6.76 5.97 11.66
C ALA A 25 -6.84 4.87 10.60
N ASP A 26 -7.47 5.15 9.45
CA ASP A 26 -7.59 4.19 8.37
C ASP A 26 -6.22 3.88 7.76
N GLY A 27 -5.40 4.91 7.53
CA GLY A 27 -4.04 4.76 7.00
C GLY A 27 -3.12 4.00 7.95
N MET A 28 -3.19 4.29 9.25
CA MET A 28 -2.39 3.58 10.26
C MET A 28 -2.78 2.11 10.36
N THR A 29 -4.09 1.82 10.35
CA THR A 29 -4.60 0.45 10.40
C THR A 29 -4.22 -0.31 9.13
N SER A 30 -4.36 0.32 7.97
CA SER A 30 -3.98 -0.27 6.69
C SER A 30 -2.51 -0.65 6.66
N ALA A 31 -1.64 0.25 7.13
CA ALA A 31 -0.20 0.00 7.19
C ALA A 31 0.11 -1.18 8.11
N SER A 32 -0.54 -1.26 9.27
CA SER A 32 -0.35 -2.37 10.21
C SER A 32 -0.76 -3.71 9.60
N ILE A 33 -1.87 -3.75 8.89
CA ILE A 33 -2.35 -4.98 8.25
C ILE A 33 -1.34 -5.49 7.23
N VAL A 34 -0.86 -4.62 6.35
CA VAL A 34 0.10 -5.01 5.31
C VAL A 34 1.44 -5.39 5.92
N LYS A 35 1.93 -4.61 6.89
CA LYS A 35 3.19 -4.91 7.57
C LYS A 35 3.16 -6.28 8.24
N GLU A 36 2.09 -6.58 8.99
CA GLU A 36 1.94 -7.88 9.63
C GLU A 36 1.92 -9.03 8.63
N ALA A 37 1.19 -8.87 7.53
CA ALA A 37 1.14 -9.90 6.49
C ALA A 37 2.52 -10.16 5.91
N LEU A 38 3.28 -9.10 5.62
CA LEU A 38 4.64 -9.23 5.08
C LEU A 38 5.57 -9.91 6.08
N GLU A 39 5.50 -9.54 7.35
CA GLU A 39 6.34 -10.15 8.40
C GLU A 39 6.00 -11.63 8.61
N MET A 40 4.73 -11.99 8.53
CA MET A 40 4.30 -13.40 8.62
C MET A 40 4.88 -14.24 7.46
N MET A 41 5.19 -13.61 6.34
CA MET A 41 5.83 -14.26 5.19
C MET A 41 7.35 -14.21 5.25
N GLY A 42 7.92 -13.67 6.33
CA GLY A 42 9.37 -13.58 6.51
C GLY A 42 10.02 -12.36 5.88
N ALA A 43 9.25 -11.37 5.46
CA ALA A 43 9.79 -10.16 4.86
C ALA A 43 10.28 -9.18 5.90
N GLU A 44 11.24 -8.34 5.51
CA GLU A 44 11.61 -7.15 6.27
C GLU A 44 10.85 -5.97 5.66
N ALA A 45 9.97 -5.36 6.45
CA ALA A 45 9.17 -4.24 6.00
C ALA A 45 9.32 -3.07 6.96
N ARG A 46 9.48 -1.89 6.38
CA ARG A 46 9.48 -0.63 7.13
C ARG A 46 8.20 0.10 6.87
N VAL A 47 7.67 0.77 7.90
CA VAL A 47 6.45 1.58 7.78
C VAL A 47 6.82 3.04 7.91
N TYR A 48 6.28 3.87 7.02
CA TYR A 48 6.36 5.31 7.12
C TYR A 48 4.95 5.89 7.06
N LEU A 49 4.62 6.71 8.05
CA LEU A 49 3.36 7.45 8.10
C LEU A 49 3.69 8.92 7.89
N PRO A 50 3.27 9.53 6.77
CA PRO A 50 3.66 10.90 6.47
C PRO A 50 3.12 11.88 7.51
N ASN A 51 3.92 12.92 7.77
CA ASN A 51 3.53 14.01 8.64
C ASN A 51 2.72 15.03 7.83
N ARG A 52 1.45 15.25 8.21
CA ARG A 52 0.55 16.14 7.47
C ARG A 52 1.05 17.57 7.33
N PHE A 53 1.91 18.01 8.25
CA PHE A 53 2.43 19.39 8.25
C PHE A 53 3.68 19.56 7.39
N THR A 54 4.49 18.51 7.24
CA THR A 54 5.76 18.58 6.51
C THR A 54 5.71 17.83 5.17
N ASP A 55 5.02 16.69 5.11
CA ASP A 55 5.01 15.83 3.92
C ASP A 55 3.75 15.99 3.07
N GLY A 56 2.69 16.56 3.64
CA GLY A 56 1.41 16.66 2.98
C GLY A 56 0.69 15.32 2.89
N TYR A 57 -0.34 15.25 2.05
CA TYR A 57 -1.12 14.04 1.83
C TYR A 57 -0.58 13.28 0.63
N GLY A 58 -0.55 11.96 0.75
CA GLY A 58 -0.18 11.07 -0.35
C GLY A 58 1.31 10.92 -0.55
N PRO A 59 1.72 10.30 -1.66
CA PRO A 59 3.12 10.06 -1.95
C PRO A 59 3.95 11.34 -2.03
N ASN A 60 5.13 11.29 -1.43
CA ASN A 60 6.05 12.41 -1.36
C ASN A 60 7.39 12.00 -1.97
N GLU A 61 7.81 12.71 -3.02
CA GLU A 61 9.03 12.38 -3.76
C GLU A 61 10.28 12.46 -2.87
N SER A 62 10.38 13.48 -2.01
CA SER A 62 11.52 13.63 -1.11
C SER A 62 11.65 12.48 -0.13
N VAL A 63 10.52 12.00 0.41
CA VAL A 63 10.49 10.85 1.30
C VAL A 63 10.90 9.58 0.55
N TYR A 64 10.36 9.38 -0.63
CA TYR A 64 10.72 8.23 -1.47
C TYR A 64 12.22 8.24 -1.76
N LYS A 65 12.75 9.39 -2.14
CA LYS A 65 14.19 9.54 -2.42
C LYS A 65 15.04 9.14 -1.20
N TYR A 66 14.64 9.58 0.00
CA TYR A 66 15.36 9.23 1.22
C TYR A 66 15.41 7.72 1.41
N PHE A 67 14.26 7.04 1.34
CA PHE A 67 14.21 5.60 1.56
C PHE A 67 14.95 4.81 0.48
N ILE A 68 14.87 5.25 -0.76
CA ILE A 68 15.57 4.59 -1.87
C ILE A 68 17.09 4.73 -1.71
N GLU A 69 17.57 5.96 -1.46
CA GLU A 69 19.01 6.24 -1.39
C GLU A 69 19.65 5.81 -0.08
N GLN A 70 18.97 6.02 1.05
CA GLN A 70 19.55 5.82 2.38
C GLN A 70 19.21 4.46 2.99
N GLU A 71 18.07 3.90 2.67
CA GLU A 71 17.58 2.67 3.29
C GLU A 71 17.58 1.46 2.35
N GLY A 72 17.94 1.67 1.09
CA GLY A 72 18.02 0.60 0.10
C GLY A 72 16.67 -0.03 -0.25
N ILE A 73 15.59 0.73 -0.15
CA ILE A 73 14.24 0.24 -0.49
C ILE A 73 14.16 -0.03 -1.98
N SER A 74 13.62 -1.18 -2.36
CA SER A 74 13.43 -1.57 -3.77
C SER A 74 11.98 -1.83 -4.14
N LEU A 75 11.08 -1.87 -3.17
CA LEU A 75 9.64 -2.00 -3.40
C LEU A 75 8.89 -1.10 -2.42
N ILE A 76 7.94 -0.32 -2.94
CA ILE A 76 7.07 0.53 -2.12
C ILE A 76 5.64 0.02 -2.27
N VAL A 77 4.97 -0.21 -1.14
CA VAL A 77 3.54 -0.53 -1.12
C VAL A 77 2.83 0.62 -0.42
N THR A 78 2.04 1.39 -1.16
CA THR A 78 1.24 2.44 -0.53
C THR A 78 -0.04 1.85 0.03
N VAL A 79 -0.52 2.38 1.13
CA VAL A 79 -1.78 1.96 1.73
C VAL A 79 -2.61 3.19 2.08
N ASP A 80 -3.86 3.20 1.65
CA ASP A 80 -4.80 4.30 1.84
C ASP A 80 -4.35 5.61 1.17
N ASN A 81 -3.50 5.51 0.15
CA ASN A 81 -3.04 6.64 -0.65
C ASN A 81 -2.41 6.15 -1.96
N GLY A 82 -2.11 7.07 -2.83
CA GLY A 82 -1.28 6.79 -4.00
C GLY A 82 -1.95 7.03 -5.34
N VAL A 83 -3.28 6.93 -5.47
CA VAL A 83 -3.94 7.08 -6.79
C VAL A 83 -3.72 8.46 -7.40
N ALA A 84 -3.40 9.48 -6.60
CA ALA A 84 -3.11 10.84 -7.07
C ALA A 84 -1.62 11.19 -6.96
N GLY A 85 -0.75 10.24 -6.67
CA GLY A 85 0.67 10.47 -6.44
C GLY A 85 1.55 10.32 -7.67
N ASN A 86 1.11 10.82 -8.82
CA ASN A 86 1.77 10.55 -10.11
C ASN A 86 3.25 10.93 -10.14
N GLU A 87 3.63 12.09 -9.58
CA GLU A 87 5.02 12.56 -9.62
C GLU A 87 5.96 11.71 -8.79
N ALA A 88 5.59 11.42 -7.54
CA ALA A 88 6.41 10.63 -6.65
C ALA A 88 6.57 9.19 -7.16
N ILE A 89 5.47 8.62 -7.65
CA ILE A 89 5.46 7.25 -8.18
C ILE A 89 6.32 7.17 -9.43
N ALA A 90 6.21 8.16 -10.34
CA ALA A 90 7.06 8.20 -11.54
C ALA A 90 8.53 8.27 -11.16
N TYR A 91 8.88 9.08 -10.16
CA TYR A 91 10.26 9.16 -9.68
C TYR A 91 10.77 7.80 -9.22
N ALA A 92 9.99 7.10 -8.37
CA ALA A 92 10.40 5.79 -7.86
C ALA A 92 10.60 4.78 -9.00
N GLN A 93 9.68 4.74 -9.95
CA GLN A 93 9.79 3.83 -11.10
C GLN A 93 11.02 4.14 -11.96
N GLU A 94 11.37 5.41 -12.14
CA GLU A 94 12.58 5.82 -12.84
C GLU A 94 13.85 5.34 -12.13
N GLN A 95 13.81 5.23 -10.79
CA GLN A 95 14.93 4.72 -10.01
C GLN A 95 14.98 3.19 -9.95
N GLY A 96 14.09 2.51 -10.65
CA GLY A 96 14.03 1.05 -10.64
C GLY A 96 13.32 0.47 -9.42
N VAL A 97 12.59 1.30 -8.69
CA VAL A 97 11.83 0.89 -7.52
C VAL A 97 10.36 0.76 -7.90
N ASP A 98 9.81 -0.44 -7.81
CA ASP A 98 8.41 -0.66 -8.15
C ASP A 98 7.50 -0.15 -7.05
N VAL A 99 6.37 0.44 -7.45
CA VAL A 99 5.35 0.95 -6.52
C VAL A 99 4.06 0.19 -6.76
N ILE A 100 3.53 -0.38 -5.68
CA ILE A 100 2.21 -1.01 -5.67
C ILE A 100 1.29 -0.09 -4.88
N VAL A 101 0.25 0.42 -5.54
CA VAL A 101 -0.71 1.31 -4.92
C VAL A 101 -1.89 0.50 -4.39
N THR A 102 -2.22 0.67 -3.10
CA THR A 102 -3.50 0.21 -2.55
C THR A 102 -4.24 1.41 -2.01
N ASP A 103 -5.40 1.69 -2.54
CA ASP A 103 -6.14 2.90 -2.23
C ASP A 103 -7.63 2.69 -2.45
N HIS A 104 -8.44 3.58 -1.91
CA HIS A 104 -9.89 3.59 -2.11
C HIS A 104 -10.43 4.99 -2.44
N HIS A 105 -9.58 5.99 -2.45
CA HIS A 105 -9.99 7.36 -2.77
C HIS A 105 -10.44 7.49 -4.22
N SER A 106 -11.14 8.56 -4.53
CA SER A 106 -11.66 8.79 -5.88
C SER A 106 -10.58 8.69 -6.94
N MET A 107 -10.88 7.98 -8.02
CA MET A 107 -9.93 7.78 -9.12
C MET A 107 -9.73 9.08 -9.89
N PRO A 108 -8.46 9.53 -10.10
CA PRO A 108 -8.19 10.70 -10.92
C PRO A 108 -8.38 10.40 -12.41
N ALA A 109 -8.46 11.45 -13.22
CA ALA A 109 -8.55 11.32 -14.66
C ALA A 109 -7.34 10.59 -15.26
N GLN A 110 -6.15 10.83 -14.69
CA GLN A 110 -4.93 10.17 -15.09
C GLN A 110 -4.37 9.39 -13.91
N LEU A 111 -4.32 8.05 -14.04
CA LEU A 111 -3.75 7.18 -13.02
C LEU A 111 -2.23 7.27 -13.00
N PRO A 112 -1.60 7.09 -11.82
CA PRO A 112 -0.15 7.01 -11.75
C PRO A 112 0.39 5.78 -12.50
N ASP A 113 1.60 5.91 -13.01
CA ASP A 113 2.30 4.81 -13.69
C ASP A 113 2.97 3.90 -12.67
N ALA A 114 2.18 3.29 -11.82
CA ALA A 114 2.65 2.35 -10.80
C ALA A 114 2.80 0.95 -11.41
N TYR A 115 3.58 0.11 -10.74
CA TYR A 115 3.72 -1.28 -11.16
C TYR A 115 2.37 -2.00 -11.11
N ALA A 116 1.59 -1.77 -10.06
CA ALA A 116 0.23 -2.30 -9.93
C ALA A 116 -0.61 -1.36 -9.08
N ILE A 117 -1.91 -1.31 -9.36
CA ILE A 117 -2.88 -0.52 -8.59
C ILE A 117 -3.99 -1.46 -8.12
N VAL A 118 -4.14 -1.55 -6.79
CA VAL A 118 -5.21 -2.30 -6.16
C VAL A 118 -6.23 -1.30 -5.63
N HIS A 119 -7.39 -1.24 -6.28
CA HIS A 119 -8.42 -0.25 -5.99
C HIS A 119 -9.79 -0.82 -6.33
N PRO A 120 -10.82 -0.62 -5.49
CA PRO A 120 -12.16 -1.17 -5.75
C PRO A 120 -12.79 -0.70 -7.07
N GLU A 121 -12.47 0.51 -7.51
CA GLU A 121 -13.00 1.11 -8.73
C GLU A 121 -12.09 0.98 -9.96
N HIS A 122 -10.95 0.29 -9.81
CA HIS A 122 -10.05 0.08 -10.95
C HIS A 122 -10.78 -0.71 -12.05
N PRO A 123 -10.59 -0.37 -13.35
CA PRO A 123 -11.29 -1.06 -14.45
C PRO A 123 -11.15 -2.57 -14.44
N ASP A 124 -10.01 -3.08 -13.97
CA ASP A 124 -9.75 -4.52 -13.90
C ASP A 124 -10.12 -5.13 -12.55
N ALA A 125 -10.68 -4.34 -11.62
CA ALA A 125 -11.07 -4.83 -10.31
C ALA A 125 -12.40 -5.58 -10.37
N ASP A 126 -12.48 -6.70 -9.68
CA ASP A 126 -13.69 -7.51 -9.57
C ASP A 126 -14.14 -7.59 -8.11
N TYR A 127 -14.40 -6.42 -7.53
CA TYR A 127 -14.93 -6.33 -6.18
C TYR A 127 -16.45 -6.21 -6.22
N PRO A 128 -17.18 -7.05 -5.48
CA PRO A 128 -18.64 -6.94 -5.41
C PRO A 128 -19.10 -5.66 -4.73
N PHE A 129 -18.26 -5.06 -3.90
CA PHE A 129 -18.55 -3.81 -3.19
C PHE A 129 -17.45 -2.80 -3.51
N LYS A 130 -17.84 -1.67 -4.12
CA LYS A 130 -16.90 -0.67 -4.62
C LYS A 130 -16.51 0.42 -3.60
N TYR A 131 -17.07 0.37 -2.39
CA TYR A 131 -16.88 1.42 -1.39
C TYR A 131 -16.09 0.92 -0.17
N LEU A 132 -15.04 0.13 -0.42
CA LEU A 132 -14.17 -0.35 0.65
C LEU A 132 -13.31 0.79 1.19
N ALA A 133 -13.17 0.86 2.53
CA ALA A 133 -12.17 1.71 3.15
C ALA A 133 -10.76 1.18 2.87
N GLY A 134 -9.74 2.01 3.10
CA GLY A 134 -8.35 1.63 2.85
C GLY A 134 -7.94 0.37 3.58
N CYS A 135 -8.37 0.18 4.83
CA CYS A 135 -8.07 -1.05 5.59
C CYS A 135 -8.71 -2.29 4.96
N GLY A 136 -9.89 -2.15 4.32
CA GLY A 136 -10.53 -3.24 3.60
C GLY A 136 -9.74 -3.65 2.36
N VAL A 137 -9.21 -2.68 1.63
CA VAL A 137 -8.34 -2.95 0.48
C VAL A 137 -7.04 -3.62 0.94
N ALA A 138 -6.43 -3.11 2.02
CA ALA A 138 -5.22 -3.69 2.60
C ALA A 138 -5.46 -5.13 3.08
N PHE A 139 -6.62 -5.39 3.70
CA PHE A 139 -7.00 -6.72 4.15
C PHE A 139 -7.13 -7.69 2.98
N LYS A 140 -7.71 -7.26 1.87
CA LYS A 140 -7.82 -8.11 0.67
C LYS A 140 -6.45 -8.44 0.08
N LEU A 141 -5.55 -7.47 0.07
CA LEU A 141 -4.17 -7.73 -0.37
C LEU A 141 -3.48 -8.72 0.57
N ALA A 142 -3.60 -8.53 1.87
CA ALA A 142 -3.01 -9.41 2.88
C ALA A 142 -3.56 -10.84 2.74
N THR A 143 -4.87 -10.98 2.54
CA THR A 143 -5.52 -12.29 2.34
C THR A 143 -4.93 -13.00 1.11
N ALA A 144 -4.80 -12.27 0.01
CA ALA A 144 -4.23 -12.84 -1.22
C ALA A 144 -2.78 -13.25 -1.04
N LEU A 145 -2.00 -12.47 -0.29
CA LEU A 145 -0.59 -12.79 0.00
C LEU A 145 -0.48 -14.07 0.82
N LEU A 146 -1.28 -14.21 1.86
CA LEU A 146 -1.21 -15.33 2.79
C LEU A 146 -1.96 -16.58 2.31
N GLU A 147 -2.76 -16.44 1.26
CA GLU A 147 -3.64 -17.49 0.71
C GLU A 147 -4.66 -18.02 1.72
N THR A 148 -4.79 -17.35 2.87
CA THR A 148 -5.78 -17.64 3.90
C THR A 148 -6.28 -16.34 4.49
N ILE A 149 -7.46 -16.35 5.10
CA ILE A 149 -7.98 -15.15 5.77
C ILE A 149 -7.19 -14.95 7.08
N PRO A 150 -6.47 -13.81 7.24
CA PRO A 150 -5.72 -13.54 8.47
C PRO A 150 -6.68 -13.15 9.59
N THR A 151 -7.11 -14.13 10.40
CA THR A 151 -8.11 -13.94 11.43
C THR A 151 -7.71 -12.90 12.49
N GLU A 152 -6.42 -12.78 12.75
CA GLU A 152 -5.87 -11.81 13.70
C GLU A 152 -6.16 -10.36 13.31
N MET A 153 -6.41 -10.11 12.02
CA MET A 153 -6.65 -8.77 11.48
C MET A 153 -8.12 -8.41 11.37
N LEU A 154 -9.03 -9.36 11.58
CA LEU A 154 -10.46 -9.13 11.42
C LEU A 154 -11.00 -8.06 12.39
N ASP A 155 -10.48 -8.01 13.62
CA ASP A 155 -10.91 -7.01 14.60
C ASP A 155 -10.56 -5.59 14.15
N LEU A 156 -9.40 -5.39 13.55
CA LEU A 156 -8.98 -4.09 13.05
C LEU A 156 -9.88 -3.61 11.92
N VAL A 157 -10.18 -4.49 10.97
CA VAL A 157 -11.08 -4.19 9.85
C VAL A 157 -12.48 -3.85 10.35
N ALA A 158 -12.99 -4.62 11.32
CA ALA A 158 -14.31 -4.40 11.89
C ALA A 158 -14.42 -3.05 12.59
N LYS A 159 -13.37 -2.65 13.33
CA LYS A 159 -13.34 -1.36 14.03
C LYS A 159 -13.40 -0.18 13.06
N ILE A 160 -12.58 -0.22 12.02
CA ILE A 160 -12.54 0.84 11.00
C ILE A 160 -13.84 0.86 10.21
N GLY A 161 -14.37 -0.30 9.84
CA GLY A 161 -15.65 -0.39 9.13
C GLY A 161 -16.79 0.28 9.87
N ARG A 162 -16.83 0.14 11.19
CA ARG A 162 -17.84 0.80 12.04
C ARG A 162 -17.64 2.31 12.11
N ALA A 163 -16.39 2.79 12.07
CA ALA A 163 -16.09 4.21 12.13
C ALA A 163 -16.46 4.95 10.86
N HIS A 164 -16.54 4.24 9.72
CA HIS A 164 -16.81 4.82 8.40
C HIS A 164 -18.22 4.57 7.87
N VAL A 165 -19.11 4.03 8.71
CA VAL A 165 -20.50 3.78 8.32
C VAL A 165 -21.43 4.96 8.65
#